data_bdcde09c45984667ec94894f27d3ede5
#
_entry.id   bdcde09c45984667ec94894f27d3ede5
#
_cell.length_a   1.000
_cell.length_b   1.000
_cell.length_c   1.000
_cell.angle_alpha   90.00
_cell.angle_beta   90.00
_cell.angle_gamma   90.00
#
_symmetry.space_group_name_H-M   'P 1'
#
loop_
_entity.id
_entity.type
_entity.pdbx_description
1 polymer ?
#
loop_
_entity_poly.entity_id
_entity_poly.type
_entity_poly.pdbx_seq_one_letter_code
_entity_poly.pdbx_strand_id
1 'polypeptide(L)'
;MKTIKLLILAFVAFTPFTGCAPEDDIKNSNLSPYLFYEEFLSVKEETEGDPLDILGWTNFAQAGTVKWNQGFYSGTKYAEFTSYQSNEPSNIAWLISPPINMDLLENEKLAFDVAQAYVSSSSNSIELLYSTNYDGTNVTAATWIPLTFTKPPLDYDTNFDFFSSGKIDLSDKDIFTGNINLAFRCKGSGTNFSLDGTYEIDNIRIFNEK
;
A
#
# COMPACT_ATOMS: atom_id res chain seq x y z
N MET A 1 -79.93 -6.59 51.62
CA MET A 1 -79.38 -6.25 50.26
C MET A 1 -77.94 -6.68 50.27
N LYS A 2 -77.65 -7.79 49.52
CA LYS A 2 -76.27 -8.36 49.38
C LYS A 2 -75.67 -7.90 48.09
N THR A 3 -74.62 -7.10 48.15
CA THR A 3 -73.86 -6.67 46.98
C THR A 3 -72.83 -7.78 46.58
N ILE A 4 -73.02 -8.32 45.41
CA ILE A 4 -72.09 -9.31 44.82
C ILE A 4 -70.96 -8.51 44.15
N LYS A 5 -69.71 -8.70 44.60
CA LYS A 5 -68.53 -8.16 43.94
C LYS A 5 -68.09 -9.15 42.87
N LEU A 6 -68.19 -8.73 41.62
CA LEU A 6 -67.72 -9.48 40.45
C LEU A 6 -66.18 -9.32 40.31
N LEU A 7 -65.46 -10.40 40.50
CA LEU A 7 -64.02 -10.44 40.29
C LEU A 7 -63.78 -10.79 38.84
N ILE A 8 -63.26 -9.85 38.06
CA ILE A 8 -62.83 -10.09 36.66
C ILE A 8 -61.38 -10.58 36.74
N LEU A 9 -61.16 -11.84 36.39
CA LEU A 9 -59.87 -12.46 36.27
C LEU A 9 -59.35 -12.19 34.84
N ALA A 10 -58.37 -11.28 34.71
CA ALA A 10 -57.74 -11.02 33.44
C ALA A 10 -56.69 -12.13 33.15
N PHE A 11 -57.02 -12.95 32.16
CA PHE A 11 -56.10 -13.98 31.66
C PHE A 11 -55.09 -13.32 30.70
N VAL A 12 -53.87 -13.06 31.15
CA VAL A 12 -52.81 -12.60 30.29
C VAL A 12 -52.24 -13.82 29.53
N ALA A 13 -52.58 -13.93 28.26
CA ALA A 13 -52.02 -14.96 27.39
C ALA A 13 -50.57 -14.57 27.08
N PHE A 14 -49.61 -15.27 27.68
CA PHE A 14 -48.20 -15.19 27.37
C PHE A 14 -47.96 -16.00 26.07
N THR A 15 -47.87 -15.34 24.93
CA THR A 15 -47.42 -16.00 23.68
C THR A 15 -45.90 -16.03 23.68
N PRO A 16 -45.26 -17.21 23.66
CA PRO A 16 -43.82 -17.27 23.43
C PRO A 16 -43.53 -16.84 21.99
N PHE A 17 -42.91 -15.69 21.82
CA PHE A 17 -42.28 -15.33 20.55
C PHE A 17 -41.09 -16.26 20.34
N THR A 18 -41.28 -17.40 19.68
CA THR A 18 -40.22 -18.13 19.01
C THR A 18 -39.87 -17.35 17.75
N GLY A 19 -39.12 -16.25 17.90
CA GLY A 19 -38.43 -15.63 16.82
C GLY A 19 -37.24 -16.53 16.43
N CYS A 20 -37.44 -17.53 15.59
CA CYS A 20 -36.38 -17.96 14.70
C CYS A 20 -36.10 -16.77 13.77
N ALA A 21 -35.10 -15.96 14.11
CA ALA A 21 -34.45 -15.21 13.07
C ALA A 21 -33.92 -16.24 12.06
N PRO A 22 -34.27 -16.15 10.76
CA PRO A 22 -33.50 -16.90 9.78
C PRO A 22 -32.06 -16.50 10.02
N GLU A 23 -31.18 -17.50 10.25
CA GLU A 23 -29.75 -17.27 10.03
C GLU A 23 -29.70 -16.87 8.56
N ASP A 24 -29.71 -15.55 8.31
CA ASP A 24 -29.23 -15.04 7.06
C ASP A 24 -27.82 -15.62 6.95
N ASP A 25 -27.70 -16.61 6.07
CA ASP A 25 -26.40 -17.01 5.54
C ASP A 25 -25.75 -15.70 5.09
N ILE A 26 -24.99 -15.08 5.98
CA ILE A 26 -24.02 -14.08 5.60
C ILE A 26 -23.13 -14.88 4.67
N LYS A 27 -23.48 -14.88 3.37
CA LYS A 27 -22.52 -15.24 2.33
C LYS A 27 -21.33 -14.41 2.67
N ASN A 28 -20.32 -15.02 3.31
CA ASN A 28 -19.03 -14.41 3.47
C ASN A 28 -18.70 -13.84 2.10
N SER A 29 -18.91 -12.55 1.95
CA SER A 29 -18.36 -11.84 0.82
C SER A 29 -16.93 -12.32 0.76
N ASN A 30 -16.48 -12.79 -0.41
CA ASN A 30 -15.13 -13.29 -0.61
C ASN A 30 -14.15 -12.13 -0.41
N LEU A 31 -14.07 -11.63 0.82
CA LEU A 31 -13.04 -10.70 1.25
C LEU A 31 -11.78 -11.54 1.34
N SER A 32 -10.97 -11.50 0.28
CA SER A 32 -9.60 -11.99 0.38
C SER A 32 -8.90 -11.11 1.39
N PRO A 33 -8.41 -11.65 2.53
CA PRO A 33 -7.72 -10.85 3.50
C PRO A 33 -6.46 -10.25 2.87
N TYR A 34 -6.19 -8.98 3.16
CA TYR A 34 -4.89 -8.40 2.86
C TYR A 34 -3.87 -8.92 3.89
N LEU A 35 -2.74 -9.41 3.42
CA LEU A 35 -1.58 -9.69 4.26
C LEU A 35 -0.86 -8.39 4.61
N PHE A 36 -0.82 -7.47 3.66
CA PHE A 36 -0.21 -6.15 3.78
C PHE A 36 -1.03 -5.13 2.99
N TYR A 37 -1.17 -3.93 3.52
CA TYR A 37 -1.89 -2.85 2.87
C TYR A 37 -1.37 -1.49 3.31
N GLU A 38 -1.07 -0.59 2.36
CA GLU A 38 -0.65 0.78 2.60
C GLU A 38 -1.28 1.72 1.57
N GLU A 39 -1.99 2.73 2.06
CA GLU A 39 -2.64 3.81 1.29
C GLU A 39 -2.14 5.20 1.71
N PHE A 40 -1.04 5.25 2.44
CA PHE A 40 -0.45 6.51 2.91
C PHE A 40 -1.44 7.44 3.66
N LEU A 41 -2.39 6.86 4.39
CA LEU A 41 -3.49 7.60 5.06
C LEU A 41 -3.00 8.62 6.11
N SER A 42 -1.79 8.48 6.62
CA SER A 42 -1.16 9.43 7.55
C SER A 42 -0.73 10.74 6.89
N VAL A 43 -0.59 10.75 5.54
CA VAL A 43 -0.26 11.96 4.77
C VAL A 43 -1.41 12.97 4.87
N LYS A 44 -1.06 14.25 4.98
CA LYS A 44 -2.01 15.36 5.08
C LYS A 44 -1.64 16.44 4.08
N GLU A 45 -2.64 17.25 3.69
CA GLU A 45 -2.44 18.37 2.77
C GLU A 45 -1.39 19.36 3.30
N GLU A 46 -1.42 19.66 4.59
CA GLU A 46 -0.47 20.60 5.22
C GLU A 46 0.97 20.10 5.29
N THR A 47 1.22 18.82 5.01
CA THR A 47 2.55 18.18 5.00
C THR A 47 2.97 17.71 3.60
N GLU A 48 2.24 18.10 2.55
CA GLU A 48 2.63 17.84 1.17
C GLU A 48 4.05 18.35 0.89
N GLY A 49 4.87 17.50 0.25
CA GLY A 49 6.26 17.80 -0.05
C GLY A 49 7.26 17.56 1.09
N ASP A 50 6.80 17.38 2.33
CA ASP A 50 7.69 16.96 3.43
C ASP A 50 8.19 15.53 3.22
N PRO A 51 9.37 15.16 3.72
CA PRO A 51 9.83 13.78 3.69
C PRO A 51 8.81 12.84 4.30
N LEU A 52 8.54 11.73 3.59
CA LEU A 52 7.58 10.72 4.04
C LEU A 52 8.07 10.07 5.33
N ASP A 53 7.24 10.14 6.38
CA ASP A 53 7.49 9.53 7.70
C ASP A 53 6.27 8.70 8.10
N ILE A 54 6.36 7.37 7.88
CA ILE A 54 5.31 6.42 8.20
C ILE A 54 5.86 5.36 9.15
N LEU A 55 5.09 5.03 10.15
CA LEU A 55 5.47 4.07 11.17
C LEU A 55 5.90 2.72 10.56
N GLY A 56 7.13 2.32 10.86
CA GLY A 56 7.70 1.06 10.40
C GLY A 56 8.31 1.08 9.01
N TRP A 57 8.12 2.15 8.23
CA TRP A 57 8.80 2.32 6.94
C TRP A 57 10.16 2.98 7.11
N THR A 58 11.09 2.63 6.21
CA THR A 58 12.40 3.28 6.11
C THR A 58 12.45 4.12 4.84
N ASN A 59 12.69 5.42 4.98
CA ASN A 59 12.87 6.37 3.89
C ASN A 59 14.34 6.82 3.85
N PHE A 60 15.12 6.29 2.90
CA PHE A 60 16.58 6.38 2.87
C PHE A 60 17.08 6.96 1.55
N ALA A 61 17.95 7.99 1.62
CA ALA A 61 18.69 8.52 0.49
C ALA A 61 20.08 7.84 0.42
N GLN A 62 20.29 7.03 -0.62
CA GLN A 62 21.56 6.34 -0.88
C GLN A 62 22.57 7.26 -1.60
N ALA A 63 22.08 8.13 -2.48
CA ALA A 63 22.85 9.16 -3.17
C ALA A 63 22.05 10.44 -3.20
N GLY A 64 22.72 11.57 -3.07
CA GLY A 64 22.06 12.85 -2.90
C GLY A 64 21.36 12.95 -1.55
N THR A 65 20.46 13.93 -1.45
CA THR A 65 19.67 14.17 -0.22
C THR A 65 18.18 13.94 -0.39
N VAL A 66 17.72 13.74 -1.64
CA VAL A 66 16.31 13.52 -1.95
C VAL A 66 15.83 12.21 -1.34
N LYS A 67 14.69 12.28 -0.68
CA LYS A 67 13.93 11.16 -0.13
C LYS A 67 12.58 11.06 -0.82
N TRP A 68 11.81 10.04 -0.51
CA TRP A 68 10.39 9.99 -0.82
C TRP A 68 9.65 11.03 0.03
N ASN A 69 8.72 11.74 -0.57
CA ASN A 69 7.94 12.79 0.04
C ASN A 69 6.48 12.37 0.22
N GLN A 70 5.79 13.10 1.06
CA GLN A 70 4.34 13.03 1.23
C GLN A 70 3.67 13.73 0.05
N GLY A 71 2.89 12.98 -0.74
CA GLY A 71 2.10 13.51 -1.83
C GLY A 71 0.63 13.64 -1.44
N PHE A 72 0.02 14.77 -1.79
CA PHE A 72 -1.40 15.02 -1.58
C PHE A 72 -1.98 15.81 -2.76
N TYR A 73 -3.00 15.28 -3.40
CA TYR A 73 -3.70 16.00 -4.46
C TYR A 73 -5.18 15.64 -4.47
N SER A 74 -6.04 16.65 -4.34
CA SER A 74 -7.51 16.52 -4.41
C SER A 74 -8.10 15.41 -3.52
N GLY A 75 -7.50 15.19 -2.34
CA GLY A 75 -7.90 14.17 -1.37
C GLY A 75 -7.19 12.82 -1.55
N THR A 76 -6.48 12.59 -2.65
CA THR A 76 -5.63 11.41 -2.86
C THR A 76 -4.30 11.61 -2.15
N LYS A 77 -3.82 10.56 -1.48
CA LYS A 77 -2.58 10.53 -0.71
C LYS A 77 -1.66 9.50 -1.33
N TYR A 78 -0.37 9.81 -1.41
CA TYR A 78 0.59 8.91 -2.05
C TYR A 78 2.01 9.18 -1.57
N ALA A 79 2.93 8.30 -1.93
CA ALA A 79 4.35 8.57 -1.79
C ALA A 79 4.91 9.07 -3.11
N GLU A 80 5.64 10.19 -3.08
CA GLU A 80 6.24 10.83 -4.26
C GLU A 80 7.76 10.81 -4.21
N PHE A 81 8.39 10.54 -5.35
CA PHE A 81 9.81 10.78 -5.58
C PHE A 81 10.00 11.70 -6.78
N THR A 82 10.74 12.78 -6.58
CA THR A 82 11.19 13.66 -7.65
C THR A 82 12.61 14.16 -7.39
N SER A 83 13.45 14.21 -8.44
CA SER A 83 14.77 14.86 -8.38
C SER A 83 14.75 16.30 -8.85
N TYR A 84 13.60 16.76 -9.36
CA TYR A 84 13.45 18.11 -9.89
C TYR A 84 13.87 19.15 -8.85
N GLN A 85 14.66 20.14 -9.27
CA GLN A 85 15.19 21.21 -8.43
C GLN A 85 16.08 20.79 -7.25
N SER A 86 16.49 19.53 -7.14
CA SER A 86 17.43 19.12 -6.07
C SER A 86 18.83 19.72 -6.26
N ASN A 87 19.19 20.14 -7.46
CA ASN A 87 20.52 20.63 -7.84
C ASN A 87 21.64 19.59 -7.62
N GLU A 88 21.28 18.32 -7.48
CA GLU A 88 22.22 17.22 -7.28
C GLU A 88 22.36 16.38 -8.56
N PRO A 89 23.58 15.98 -8.94
CA PRO A 89 23.82 15.23 -10.17
C PRO A 89 23.28 13.78 -10.12
N SER A 90 23.06 13.25 -8.92
CA SER A 90 22.54 11.89 -8.72
C SER A 90 21.72 11.83 -7.43
N ASN A 91 20.52 11.33 -7.55
CA ASN A 91 19.63 11.01 -6.43
C ASN A 91 19.23 9.55 -6.53
N ILE A 92 19.38 8.80 -5.44
CA ILE A 92 18.89 7.43 -5.29
C ILE A 92 18.18 7.35 -3.96
N ALA A 93 16.86 7.21 -3.99
CA ALA A 93 16.02 7.13 -2.80
C ALA A 93 15.31 5.78 -2.69
N TRP A 94 15.21 5.28 -1.48
CA TRP A 94 14.57 4.04 -1.11
C TRP A 94 13.40 4.29 -0.17
N LEU A 95 12.29 3.65 -0.43
CA LEU A 95 11.16 3.53 0.48
C LEU A 95 10.94 2.05 0.77
N ILE A 96 11.17 1.63 2.02
CA ILE A 96 11.23 0.23 2.40
C ILE A 96 10.12 -0.05 3.41
N SER A 97 9.31 -1.08 3.13
CA SER A 97 8.22 -1.50 3.99
C SER A 97 8.69 -2.04 5.35
N PRO A 98 7.83 -2.06 6.37
CA PRO A 98 8.04 -2.93 7.52
C PRO A 98 8.19 -4.40 7.08
N PRO A 99 8.70 -5.30 7.95
CA PRO A 99 8.77 -6.73 7.64
C PRO A 99 7.36 -7.31 7.48
N ILE A 100 7.16 -8.11 6.42
CA ILE A 100 5.90 -8.76 6.06
C ILE A 100 6.09 -10.26 6.20
N ASN A 101 5.31 -10.90 7.06
CA ASN A 101 5.38 -12.35 7.27
C ASN A 101 4.59 -13.10 6.19
N MET A 102 5.30 -13.71 5.25
CA MET A 102 4.74 -14.41 4.10
C MET A 102 4.17 -15.79 4.44
N ASP A 103 4.37 -16.30 5.67
CA ASP A 103 3.84 -17.60 6.08
C ASP A 103 2.38 -17.54 6.56
N LEU A 104 1.77 -16.35 6.57
CA LEU A 104 0.40 -16.15 7.06
C LEU A 104 -0.69 -16.37 6.00
N LEU A 105 -0.35 -16.37 4.74
CA LEU A 105 -1.27 -16.64 3.62
C LEU A 105 -0.64 -17.61 2.62
N GLU A 106 -1.45 -18.02 1.65
CA GLU A 106 -1.06 -18.82 0.50
C GLU A 106 -1.50 -18.10 -0.77
N ASN A 107 -0.84 -18.38 -1.91
CA ASN A 107 -1.17 -17.80 -3.22
C ASN A 107 -1.13 -16.26 -3.23
N GLU A 108 -0.14 -15.68 -2.56
CA GLU A 108 -0.01 -14.24 -2.42
C GLU A 108 0.28 -13.57 -3.75
N LYS A 109 -0.39 -12.44 -3.98
CA LYS A 109 -0.13 -11.52 -5.06
C LYS A 109 0.13 -10.14 -4.47
N LEU A 110 1.13 -9.45 -5.01
CA LEU A 110 1.37 -8.04 -4.76
C LEU A 110 0.79 -7.22 -5.90
N ALA A 111 0.14 -6.12 -5.58
CA ALA A 111 -0.23 -5.09 -6.54
C ALA A 111 -0.11 -3.72 -5.89
N PHE A 112 0.13 -2.69 -6.69
CA PHE A 112 0.13 -1.30 -6.29
C PHE A 112 -0.23 -0.43 -7.50
N ASP A 113 -0.48 0.83 -7.25
CA ASP A 113 -0.74 1.81 -8.28
C ASP A 113 0.49 2.72 -8.42
N VAL A 114 0.85 3.06 -9.65
CA VAL A 114 2.04 3.86 -9.98
C VAL A 114 1.68 4.94 -11.00
N ALA A 115 2.10 6.17 -10.72
CA ALA A 115 2.02 7.27 -11.68
C ALA A 115 3.41 7.79 -12.01
N GLN A 116 3.52 8.50 -13.13
CA GLN A 116 4.73 9.21 -13.51
C GLN A 116 4.40 10.51 -14.26
N ALA A 117 5.29 11.50 -14.14
CA ALA A 117 5.25 12.67 -14.99
C ALA A 117 6.67 13.12 -15.33
N TYR A 118 6.85 13.65 -16.53
CA TYR A 118 8.13 14.15 -17.06
C TYR A 118 9.24 13.10 -17.17
N VAL A 119 8.91 11.81 -17.14
CA VAL A 119 9.87 10.70 -17.28
C VAL A 119 10.13 10.45 -18.76
N SER A 120 11.27 10.94 -19.27
CA SER A 120 11.66 10.82 -20.68
C SER A 120 12.84 9.85 -20.93
N SER A 121 13.43 9.30 -19.88
CA SER A 121 14.59 8.41 -19.96
C SER A 121 14.46 7.23 -19.02
N SER A 122 14.87 6.03 -19.47
CA SER A 122 14.94 4.83 -18.61
C SER A 122 15.96 4.91 -17.50
N SER A 123 16.87 5.91 -17.53
CA SER A 123 17.83 6.16 -16.45
C SER A 123 17.21 6.95 -15.28
N ASN A 124 16.10 7.66 -15.52
CA ASN A 124 15.18 8.08 -14.46
C ASN A 124 14.23 6.92 -14.23
N SER A 125 14.36 6.20 -13.12
CA SER A 125 13.73 4.89 -12.98
C SER A 125 13.14 4.67 -11.61
N ILE A 126 12.03 3.90 -11.59
CA ILE A 126 11.49 3.26 -10.39
C ILE A 126 11.70 1.74 -10.50
N GLU A 127 12.14 1.13 -9.42
CA GLU A 127 12.36 -0.32 -9.28
C GLU A 127 11.62 -0.81 -8.04
N LEU A 128 10.99 -1.97 -8.16
CA LEU A 128 10.45 -2.72 -7.03
C LEU A 128 11.42 -3.85 -6.70
N LEU A 129 11.77 -4.00 -5.43
CA LEU A 129 12.70 -5.03 -4.94
C LEU A 129 12.14 -5.66 -3.68
N TYR A 130 12.64 -6.86 -3.34
CA TYR A 130 12.42 -7.45 -2.02
C TYR A 130 13.74 -7.93 -1.41
N SER A 131 13.74 -8.07 -0.09
CA SER A 131 14.84 -8.64 0.68
C SER A 131 14.32 -9.56 1.77
N THR A 132 15.03 -10.66 2.00
CA THR A 132 14.80 -11.59 3.12
C THR A 132 15.82 -11.40 4.24
N ASN A 133 16.80 -10.51 4.06
CA ASN A 133 17.90 -10.29 5.00
C ASN A 133 18.13 -8.82 5.38
N TYR A 134 17.18 -7.94 5.10
CA TYR A 134 17.25 -6.56 5.57
C TYR A 134 17.05 -6.52 7.09
N ASP A 135 17.97 -5.87 7.81
CA ASP A 135 17.99 -5.81 9.28
C ASP A 135 17.24 -4.63 9.89
N GLY A 136 16.53 -3.84 9.05
CA GLY A 136 15.82 -2.64 9.46
C GLY A 136 16.68 -1.37 9.50
N THR A 137 17.99 -1.44 9.25
CA THR A 137 18.92 -0.30 9.35
C THR A 137 19.89 -0.18 8.18
N ASN A 138 20.52 -1.26 7.76
CA ASN A 138 21.63 -1.26 6.79
C ASN A 138 21.15 -1.56 5.37
N VAL A 139 20.49 -0.58 4.73
CA VAL A 139 19.91 -0.73 3.39
C VAL A 139 20.88 -1.28 2.36
N THR A 140 22.13 -0.78 2.35
CA THR A 140 23.13 -1.16 1.34
C THR A 140 23.85 -2.48 1.67
N ALA A 141 23.73 -3.01 2.87
CA ALA A 141 24.27 -4.31 3.26
C ALA A 141 23.32 -5.47 2.96
N ALA A 142 22.03 -5.20 2.83
CA ALA A 142 21.02 -6.19 2.48
C ALA A 142 21.11 -6.61 1.00
N THR A 143 20.70 -7.84 0.73
CA THR A 143 20.53 -8.34 -0.65
C THR A 143 19.14 -7.97 -1.14
N TRP A 144 19.09 -7.17 -2.21
CA TRP A 144 17.85 -6.73 -2.83
C TRP A 144 17.65 -7.40 -4.19
N ILE A 145 16.54 -8.11 -4.36
CA ILE A 145 16.21 -8.87 -5.56
C ILE A 145 15.07 -8.15 -6.29
N PRO A 146 15.23 -7.83 -7.59
CA PRO A 146 14.21 -7.10 -8.31
C PRO A 146 12.96 -7.96 -8.59
N LEU A 147 11.79 -7.33 -8.50
CA LEU A 147 10.51 -7.83 -8.94
C LEU A 147 10.05 -7.06 -10.19
N THR A 148 9.52 -7.77 -11.16
CA THR A 148 9.00 -7.16 -12.38
C THR A 148 7.54 -6.74 -12.18
N PHE A 149 7.19 -5.55 -12.65
CA PHE A 149 5.83 -5.02 -12.64
C PHE A 149 5.55 -4.23 -13.92
N THR A 150 4.28 -3.97 -14.22
CA THR A 150 3.87 -3.14 -15.35
C THR A 150 4.17 -1.68 -15.04
N LYS A 151 5.02 -1.05 -15.84
CA LYS A 151 5.38 0.38 -15.74
C LYS A 151 4.62 1.19 -16.76
N PRO A 152 4.29 2.46 -16.48
CA PRO A 152 3.88 3.39 -17.51
C PRO A 152 4.94 3.50 -18.63
N PRO A 153 4.56 3.65 -19.93
CA PRO A 153 5.51 3.85 -21.01
C PRO A 153 6.33 5.13 -20.85
N LEU A 154 7.61 5.11 -21.27
CA LEU A 154 8.54 6.26 -21.13
C LEU A 154 8.10 7.53 -21.85
N ASP A 155 7.49 7.37 -23.02
CA ASP A 155 7.03 8.46 -23.88
C ASP A 155 5.58 8.88 -23.56
N TYR A 156 4.98 8.26 -22.59
CA TYR A 156 3.65 8.55 -22.11
C TYR A 156 3.74 9.31 -20.78
N ASP A 157 3.51 10.61 -20.85
CA ASP A 157 3.28 11.39 -19.63
C ASP A 157 1.89 11.04 -19.12
N THR A 158 1.84 10.38 -17.97
CA THR A 158 0.59 10.00 -17.34
C THR A 158 -0.15 11.21 -16.77
N ASN A 159 0.54 12.36 -16.71
CA ASN A 159 0.04 13.57 -16.04
C ASN A 159 -0.41 13.23 -14.60
N PHE A 160 0.36 12.35 -13.94
CA PHE A 160 0.06 11.81 -12.61
C PHE A 160 -1.18 10.90 -12.53
N ASP A 161 -1.71 10.42 -13.66
CA ASP A 161 -2.74 9.38 -13.63
C ASP A 161 -2.12 8.06 -13.16
N PHE A 162 -2.77 7.41 -12.20
CA PHE A 162 -2.31 6.14 -11.65
C PHE A 162 -2.63 4.97 -12.57
N PHE A 163 -1.65 4.10 -12.75
CA PHE A 163 -1.73 2.82 -13.46
C PHE A 163 -1.51 1.67 -12.50
N SER A 164 -2.22 0.58 -12.73
CA SER A 164 -1.97 -0.64 -11.95
C SER A 164 -0.62 -1.25 -12.33
N SER A 165 0.16 -1.62 -11.33
CA SER A 165 1.39 -2.43 -11.49
C SER A 165 1.14 -3.81 -12.13
N GLY A 166 -0.13 -4.22 -12.25
CA GLY A 166 -0.50 -5.60 -12.47
C GLY A 166 -0.36 -6.43 -11.19
N LYS A 167 -0.63 -7.73 -11.31
CA LYS A 167 -0.45 -8.69 -10.21
C LYS A 167 0.92 -9.32 -10.30
N ILE A 168 1.71 -9.18 -9.26
CA ILE A 168 3.05 -9.77 -9.13
C ILE A 168 2.93 -11.00 -8.25
N ASP A 169 3.39 -12.14 -8.74
CA ASP A 169 3.29 -13.42 -8.05
C ASP A 169 4.32 -13.53 -6.92
N LEU A 170 3.85 -13.74 -5.69
CA LEU A 170 4.65 -14.00 -4.51
C LEU A 170 4.30 -15.35 -3.86
N SER A 171 3.68 -16.27 -4.61
CA SER A 171 3.17 -17.53 -4.08
C SER A 171 4.22 -18.63 -3.95
N ASP A 172 5.42 -18.46 -4.52
CA ASP A 172 6.51 -19.43 -4.43
C ASP A 172 7.12 -19.44 -3.02
N LYS A 173 6.76 -20.43 -2.21
CA LYS A 173 7.21 -20.57 -0.83
C LYS A 173 8.67 -20.99 -0.66
N ASP A 174 9.34 -21.42 -1.73
CA ASP A 174 10.79 -21.64 -1.72
C ASP A 174 11.55 -20.29 -1.77
N ILE A 175 10.87 -19.23 -2.23
CA ILE A 175 11.42 -17.88 -2.36
C ILE A 175 10.83 -16.94 -1.29
N PHE A 176 9.50 -16.93 -1.15
CA PHE A 176 8.78 -16.00 -0.28
C PHE A 176 8.29 -16.73 0.97
N THR A 177 9.18 -16.91 1.93
CA THR A 177 8.91 -17.52 3.23
C THR A 177 9.49 -16.65 4.36
N GLY A 178 8.94 -16.77 5.56
CA GLY A 178 9.32 -15.93 6.70
C GLY A 178 9.02 -14.45 6.45
N ASN A 179 9.89 -13.59 6.96
CA ASN A 179 9.74 -12.16 6.78
C ASN A 179 10.47 -11.65 5.54
N ILE A 180 9.78 -10.88 4.72
CA ILE A 180 10.37 -10.10 3.63
C ILE A 180 10.14 -8.61 3.87
N ASN A 181 10.99 -7.77 3.27
CA ASN A 181 10.72 -6.33 3.11
C ASN A 181 10.60 -6.03 1.61
N LEU A 182 9.60 -5.24 1.24
CA LEU A 182 9.50 -4.64 -0.09
C LEU A 182 10.26 -3.31 -0.10
N ALA A 183 10.84 -2.97 -1.25
CA ALA A 183 11.48 -1.67 -1.43
C ALA A 183 11.13 -1.07 -2.80
N PHE A 184 10.77 0.20 -2.79
CA PHE A 184 10.71 1.03 -3.99
C PHE A 184 11.95 1.88 -4.05
N ARG A 185 12.77 1.68 -5.11
CA ARG A 185 14.00 2.43 -5.33
C ARG A 185 13.84 3.31 -6.55
N CYS A 186 13.98 4.62 -6.37
CA CYS A 186 14.00 5.56 -7.48
C CYS A 186 15.39 6.12 -7.71
N LYS A 187 15.68 6.43 -8.99
CA LYS A 187 16.92 7.06 -9.45
C LYS A 187 16.59 8.26 -10.33
N GLY A 188 17.30 9.34 -10.11
CA GLY A 188 17.15 10.54 -10.90
C GLY A 188 18.32 11.52 -10.76
N SER A 189 18.18 12.72 -11.36
CA SER A 189 19.18 13.79 -11.31
C SER A 189 18.49 15.13 -11.36
N GLY A 190 18.83 16.01 -10.42
CA GLY A 190 18.32 17.40 -10.40
C GLY A 190 19.14 18.39 -11.24
N THR A 191 20.21 17.91 -11.92
CA THR A 191 21.02 18.71 -12.86
C THR A 191 20.86 18.30 -14.31
N ASN A 192 20.11 17.23 -14.57
CA ASN A 192 19.83 16.73 -15.92
C ASN A 192 18.30 16.58 -16.11
N PHE A 193 17.71 17.49 -16.87
CA PHE A 193 16.27 17.55 -17.12
C PHE A 193 15.67 16.32 -17.82
N SER A 194 16.50 15.43 -18.38
CA SER A 194 16.02 14.14 -18.88
C SER A 194 15.88 13.09 -17.77
N LEU A 195 16.31 13.39 -16.55
CA LEU A 195 16.39 12.47 -15.42
C LEU A 195 15.70 13.01 -14.15
N ASP A 196 14.93 14.09 -14.25
CA ASP A 196 14.29 14.75 -13.12
C ASP A 196 12.78 14.50 -13.00
N GLY A 197 12.27 13.58 -13.82
CA GLY A 197 10.86 13.19 -13.76
C GLY A 197 10.45 12.60 -12.40
N THR A 198 9.15 12.64 -12.16
CA THR A 198 8.50 12.29 -10.91
C THR A 198 7.85 10.90 -11.01
N TYR A 199 7.90 10.15 -9.92
CA TYR A 199 7.15 8.91 -9.70
C TYR A 199 6.30 9.03 -8.44
N GLU A 200 5.08 8.51 -8.52
CA GLU A 200 4.17 8.37 -7.39
C GLU A 200 3.74 6.92 -7.23
N ILE A 201 3.54 6.47 -5.99
CA ILE A 201 3.01 5.15 -5.67
C ILE A 201 1.91 5.24 -4.63
N ASP A 202 0.90 4.38 -4.76
CA ASP A 202 -0.21 4.27 -3.83
C ASP A 202 -0.78 2.83 -3.83
N ASN A 203 -1.72 2.55 -2.93
CA ASN A 203 -2.51 1.31 -2.92
C ASN A 203 -1.64 0.04 -2.89
N ILE A 204 -0.57 0.02 -2.12
CA ILE A 204 0.30 -1.16 -2.02
C ILE A 204 -0.42 -2.24 -1.23
N ARG A 205 -0.63 -3.41 -1.84
CA ARG A 205 -1.38 -4.50 -1.21
C ARG A 205 -0.83 -5.87 -1.56
N ILE A 206 -0.68 -6.73 -0.54
CA ILE A 206 -0.46 -8.16 -0.70
C ILE A 206 -1.73 -8.88 -0.26
N PHE A 207 -2.25 -9.74 -1.12
CA PHE A 207 -3.53 -10.41 -0.93
C PHE A 207 -3.48 -11.85 -1.45
N ASN A 208 -4.39 -12.68 -0.94
CA ASN A 208 -4.58 -14.04 -1.46
C ASN A 208 -5.42 -13.97 -2.75
N GLU A 209 -4.95 -14.61 -3.81
CA GLU A 209 -5.74 -14.86 -5.02
C GLU A 209 -6.26 -16.29 -4.99
N LYS A 210 -7.60 -16.43 -4.81
CA LYS A 210 -8.29 -17.72 -4.80
C LYS A 210 -8.43 -18.31 -6.19
#